data_853476e383399b3dc4409f2c55994bab
#
_entry.id   853476e383399b3dc4409f2c55994bab
#
_cell.length_a   1.000
_cell.length_b   1.000
_cell.length_c   1.000
_cell.angle_alpha   90.00
_cell.angle_beta   90.00
_cell.angle_gamma   90.00
#
_symmetry.space_group_name_H-M   'P 1'
#
loop_
_entity.id
_entity.type
_entity.pdbx_description
1 polymer ?
#
loop_
_entity_poly.entity_id
_entity_poly.type
_entity_poly.pdbx_seq_one_letter_code
_entity_poly.pdbx_strand_id
1 'polypeptide(L)'
;MHYRITRLKHSEENQSKVIAYLESVTEEIESIEGLLSITLISVSNTETLGLSQYESEEKMVNANPVQQKVLSGAAELLSGLPEVENGDVLWKWSR
;
A
#
# COMPACT_ATOMS: atom_id res chain seq x y z
N MET A 1 -5.27 -2.03 -15.96
CA MET A 1 -4.52 -1.88 -14.71
C MET A 1 -5.38 -1.25 -13.64
N HIS A 2 -5.28 -1.76 -12.45
CA HIS A 2 -6.09 -1.32 -11.32
C HIS A 2 -5.19 -0.92 -10.17
N TYR A 3 -5.49 0.20 -9.51
CA TYR A 3 -4.71 0.66 -8.36
C TYR A 3 -5.52 0.58 -7.07
N ARG A 4 -4.84 0.19 -5.99
CA ARG A 4 -5.31 0.45 -4.63
C ARG A 4 -4.51 1.63 -4.09
N ILE A 5 -5.22 2.60 -3.55
CA ILE A 5 -4.62 3.81 -2.97
C ILE A 5 -4.87 3.75 -1.47
N THR A 6 -3.80 3.70 -0.69
CA THR A 6 -3.89 3.57 0.76
C THR A 6 -3.26 4.80 1.42
N ARG A 7 -4.02 5.50 2.22
CA ARG A 7 -3.55 6.67 2.95
C ARG A 7 -3.24 6.27 4.38
N LEU A 8 -1.99 6.44 4.79
CA LEU A 8 -1.50 6.08 6.11
C LEU A 8 -1.12 7.35 6.87
N LYS A 9 -1.71 7.53 8.05
CA LYS A 9 -1.37 8.63 8.96
C LYS A 9 -0.54 8.08 10.10
N HIS A 10 0.51 8.78 10.48
CA HIS A 10 1.48 8.33 11.48
C HIS A 10 2.20 9.53 12.08
N SER A 11 2.93 9.32 13.17
CA SER A 11 3.83 10.35 13.69
C SER A 11 5.02 10.52 12.75
N GLU A 12 5.70 11.65 12.84
CA GLU A 12 6.91 11.90 12.06
C GLU A 12 7.95 10.80 12.27
N GLU A 13 8.14 10.37 13.53
CA GLU A 13 9.09 9.32 13.87
C GLU A 13 8.78 7.97 13.22
N ASN A 14 7.50 7.69 12.99
CA ASN A 14 7.07 6.38 12.50
C ASN A 14 7.13 6.23 10.99
N GLN A 15 7.37 7.30 10.23
CA GLN A 15 7.45 7.20 8.77
C GLN A 15 8.51 6.19 8.33
N SER A 16 9.73 6.30 8.86
CA SER A 16 10.80 5.35 8.53
C SER A 16 10.52 3.95 9.05
N LYS A 17 9.81 3.84 10.17
CA LYS A 17 9.44 2.54 10.74
C LYS A 17 8.42 1.81 9.89
N VAL A 18 7.50 2.54 9.25
CA VAL A 18 6.55 1.95 8.30
C VAL A 18 7.31 1.34 7.11
N ILE A 19 8.29 2.06 6.57
CA ILE A 19 9.12 1.56 5.47
C ILE A 19 9.87 0.28 5.90
N ALA A 20 10.52 0.32 7.05
CA ALA A 20 11.26 -0.83 7.57
C ALA A 20 10.36 -2.04 7.79
N TYR A 21 9.14 -1.81 8.30
CA TYR A 21 8.17 -2.88 8.45
C TYR A 21 7.81 -3.52 7.12
N LEU A 22 7.52 -2.71 6.09
CA LEU A 22 7.16 -3.24 4.77
C LEU A 22 8.31 -4.03 4.15
N GLU A 23 9.54 -3.57 4.33
CA GLU A 23 10.71 -4.33 3.88
C GLU A 23 10.81 -5.69 4.58
N SER A 24 10.39 -5.77 5.84
CA SER A 24 10.42 -7.01 6.62
C SER A 24 9.38 -8.03 6.18
N VAL A 25 8.32 -7.62 5.48
CA VAL A 25 7.24 -8.50 5.00
C VAL A 25 7.25 -8.66 3.48
N THR A 26 8.40 -8.43 2.86
CA THR A 26 8.55 -8.51 1.41
C THR A 26 8.14 -9.87 0.83
N GLU A 27 8.43 -10.96 1.55
CA GLU A 27 8.05 -12.30 1.08
C GLU A 27 6.53 -12.46 0.97
N GLU A 28 5.79 -11.95 1.95
CA GLU A 28 4.33 -11.98 1.91
C GLU A 28 3.81 -11.13 0.75
N ILE A 29 4.42 -9.98 0.52
CA ILE A 29 4.05 -9.09 -0.58
C ILE A 29 4.31 -9.76 -1.93
N GLU A 30 5.46 -10.40 -2.07
CA GLU A 30 5.84 -11.10 -3.30
C GLU A 30 4.92 -12.28 -3.62
N SER A 31 4.26 -12.85 -2.62
CA SER A 31 3.32 -13.94 -2.82
C SER A 31 1.99 -13.50 -3.46
N ILE A 32 1.74 -12.21 -3.56
CA ILE A 32 0.48 -11.69 -4.09
C ILE A 32 0.45 -11.83 -5.61
N GLU A 33 -0.41 -12.71 -6.09
CA GLU A 33 -0.59 -12.90 -7.54
C GLU A 33 -1.25 -11.68 -8.16
N GLY A 34 -0.69 -11.19 -9.27
CA GLY A 34 -1.24 -10.06 -9.99
C GLY A 34 -0.82 -8.69 -9.47
N LEU A 35 -0.08 -8.63 -8.38
CA LEU A 35 0.51 -7.37 -7.90
C LEU A 35 1.74 -7.05 -8.74
N LEU A 36 1.76 -5.87 -9.34
CA LEU A 36 2.83 -5.43 -10.24
C LEU A 36 3.84 -4.51 -9.57
N SER A 37 3.38 -3.65 -8.66
CA SER A 37 4.26 -2.71 -7.97
C SER A 37 3.58 -2.14 -6.74
N ILE A 38 4.41 -1.67 -5.80
CA ILE A 38 3.97 -0.86 -4.67
C ILE A 38 4.89 0.33 -4.62
N THR A 39 4.32 1.52 -4.53
CA THR A 39 5.07 2.76 -4.40
C THR A 39 4.54 3.52 -3.19
N LEU A 40 5.44 3.94 -2.31
CA LEU A 40 5.07 4.78 -1.17
C LEU A 40 5.54 6.20 -1.44
N ILE A 41 4.66 7.15 -1.18
CA ILE A 41 4.92 8.57 -1.40
C ILE A 41 4.74 9.30 -0.09
N SER A 42 5.74 10.08 0.32
CA SER A 42 5.64 10.96 1.47
C SER A 42 4.85 12.21 1.07
N VAL A 43 3.62 12.30 1.52
CA VAL A 43 2.78 13.48 1.27
C VAL A 43 3.15 14.58 2.28
N SER A 44 3.49 14.18 3.48
CA SER A 44 4.00 15.05 4.53
C SER A 44 4.78 14.20 5.53
N ASN A 45 5.33 14.82 6.57
CA ASN A 45 6.05 14.10 7.62
C ASN A 45 5.15 13.13 8.40
N THR A 46 3.83 13.35 8.35
CA THR A 46 2.85 12.57 9.12
C THR A 46 1.87 11.80 8.25
N GLU A 47 2.08 11.77 6.94
CA GLU A 47 1.19 11.06 6.03
C GLU A 47 1.95 10.45 4.86
N THR A 48 1.70 9.17 4.63
CA THR A 48 2.29 8.41 3.52
C THR A 48 1.17 7.85 2.66
N LEU A 49 1.30 8.00 1.35
CA LEU A 49 0.36 7.45 0.38
C LEU A 49 0.97 6.21 -0.26
N GLY A 50 0.25 5.10 -0.20
CA GLY A 50 0.66 3.86 -0.86
C GLY A 50 -0.12 3.66 -2.14
N LEU A 51 0.60 3.37 -3.23
CA LEU A 51 0.02 3.05 -4.53
C LEU A 51 0.39 1.63 -4.89
N SER A 52 -0.60 0.73 -4.92
CA SER A 52 -0.39 -0.67 -5.29
C SER A 52 -1.03 -0.90 -6.65
N GLN A 53 -0.22 -1.30 -7.62
CA GLN A 53 -0.69 -1.57 -8.97
C GLN A 53 -0.94 -3.05 -9.16
N TYR A 54 -2.13 -3.40 -9.65
CA TYR A 54 -2.52 -4.77 -9.94
C TYR A 54 -2.85 -4.94 -11.42
N GLU A 55 -2.77 -6.16 -11.91
CA GLU A 55 -3.14 -6.48 -13.30
C GLU A 55 -4.62 -6.17 -13.58
N SER A 56 -5.49 -6.36 -12.57
CA SER A 56 -6.94 -6.18 -12.69
C SER A 56 -7.57 -5.95 -11.33
N GLU A 57 -8.81 -5.48 -11.31
CA GLU A 57 -9.60 -5.36 -10.09
C GLU A 57 -9.77 -6.71 -9.40
N GLU A 58 -10.00 -7.78 -10.19
CA GLU A 58 -10.13 -9.14 -9.65
C GLU A 58 -8.88 -9.55 -8.86
N LYS A 59 -7.70 -9.29 -9.39
CA LYS A 59 -6.45 -9.61 -8.72
C LYS A 59 -6.30 -8.80 -7.43
N MET A 60 -6.71 -7.53 -7.45
CA MET A 60 -6.70 -6.70 -6.24
C MET A 60 -7.63 -7.27 -5.17
N VAL A 61 -8.85 -7.65 -5.54
CA VAL A 61 -9.82 -8.23 -4.60
C VAL A 61 -9.29 -9.54 -4.02
N ASN A 62 -8.69 -10.38 -4.84
CA ASN A 62 -8.11 -11.66 -4.38
C ASN A 62 -6.93 -11.44 -3.43
N ALA A 63 -6.27 -10.30 -3.48
CA ALA A 63 -5.16 -9.96 -2.60
C ALA A 63 -5.61 -9.43 -1.22
N ASN A 64 -6.90 -9.15 -1.02
CA ASN A 64 -7.39 -8.55 0.21
C ASN A 64 -6.96 -9.25 1.50
N PRO A 65 -7.00 -10.60 1.60
CA PRO A 65 -6.58 -11.25 2.84
C PRO A 65 -5.12 -10.97 3.21
N VAL A 66 -4.21 -11.00 2.23
CA VAL A 66 -2.79 -10.72 2.47
C VAL A 66 -2.58 -9.25 2.79
N GLN A 67 -3.26 -8.37 2.04
CA GLN A 67 -3.16 -6.93 2.23
C GLN A 67 -3.63 -6.53 3.64
N GLN A 68 -4.73 -7.09 4.10
CA GLN A 68 -5.24 -6.82 5.46
C GLN A 68 -4.27 -7.33 6.52
N LYS A 69 -3.66 -8.48 6.31
CA LYS A 69 -2.67 -9.02 7.23
C LYS A 69 -1.45 -8.11 7.33
N VAL A 70 -0.96 -7.62 6.20
CA VAL A 70 0.18 -6.70 6.16
C VAL A 70 -0.16 -5.40 6.88
N LEU A 71 -1.32 -4.80 6.59
CA LEU A 71 -1.75 -3.56 7.26
C LEU A 71 -1.94 -3.75 8.77
N SER A 72 -2.49 -4.89 9.18
CA SER A 72 -2.69 -5.18 10.61
C SER A 72 -1.36 -5.22 11.36
N GLY A 73 -0.31 -5.74 10.73
CA GLY A 73 1.02 -5.77 11.32
C GLY A 73 1.63 -4.38 11.50
N ALA A 74 1.16 -3.38 10.75
CA ALA A 74 1.63 -2.00 10.86
C ALA A 74 0.77 -1.14 11.79
N ALA A 75 -0.31 -1.66 12.32
CA ALA A 75 -1.32 -0.86 13.05
C ALA A 75 -0.74 -0.03 14.20
N GLU A 76 0.22 -0.57 14.93
CA GLU A 76 0.86 0.15 16.05
C GLU A 76 1.66 1.37 15.62
N LEU A 77 2.07 1.42 14.36
CA LEU A 77 2.84 2.52 13.81
C LEU A 77 1.96 3.64 13.27
N LEU A 78 0.66 3.39 13.17
CA LEU A 78 -0.29 4.33 12.55
C LEU A 78 -1.09 5.09 13.60
N SER A 79 -1.46 6.32 13.25
CA SER A 79 -2.26 7.19 14.12
C SER A 79 -3.76 6.95 14.01
N GLY A 80 -4.19 6.05 13.13
CA GLY A 80 -5.59 5.72 12.94
C GLY A 80 -5.75 4.66 11.87
N LEU A 81 -6.97 4.35 11.48
CA LEU A 81 -7.24 3.35 10.46
C LEU A 81 -6.81 3.87 9.09
N PRO A 82 -6.20 3.04 8.26
CA PRO A 82 -5.87 3.41 6.88
C PRO A 82 -7.14 3.76 6.10
N GLU A 83 -7.04 4.77 5.24
CA GLU A 83 -8.09 5.10 4.28
C GLU A 83 -7.72 4.45 2.96
N VAL A 84 -8.63 3.65 2.40
CA VAL A 84 -8.36 2.85 1.20
C VAL A 84 -9.37 3.15 0.11
N GLU A 85 -8.86 3.42 -1.08
CA GLU A 85 -9.63 3.64 -2.29
C GLU A 85 -9.04 2.76 -3.40
N ASN A 86 -9.78 2.60 -4.49
CA ASN A 86 -9.26 1.89 -5.66
C ASN A 86 -9.93 2.39 -6.92
N GLY A 87 -9.29 2.12 -8.05
CA GLY A 87 -9.84 2.52 -9.34
C GLY A 87 -8.96 2.04 -10.49
N ASP A 88 -9.55 2.02 -11.68
CA ASP A 88 -8.83 1.66 -12.91
C ASP A 88 -8.05 2.86 -13.45
N VAL A 89 -6.93 2.56 -14.09
CA VAL A 89 -6.18 3.57 -14.82
C VAL A 89 -6.98 4.01 -16.04
N LEU A 90 -7.26 5.30 -16.13
CA LEU A 90 -7.97 5.88 -17.29
C LEU A 90 -7.01 6.36 -18.35
N TRP A 91 -5.86 6.86 -17.97
CA TRP A 91 -4.91 7.45 -18.89
C TRP A 91 -3.54 7.45 -18.25
N LYS A 92 -2.54 7.13 -19.03
CA LYS A 92 -1.15 7.12 -18.57
C LYS A 92 -0.27 7.71 -19.66
N TRP A 93 0.65 8.57 -19.25
CA TRP A 93 1.70 9.09 -20.11
C TRP A 93 3.05 8.84 -19.43
N SER A 94 4.02 8.45 -20.21
CA SER A 94 5.38 8.24 -19.69
C SER A 94 6.39 8.53 -20.80
N ARG A 95 7.59 8.91 -20.40
CA ARG A 95 8.68 9.07 -21.34
C ARG A 95 9.30 7.74 -21.70
#